data_b1fbd44b7809a28b6f7e923773bc0b78
#
_entry.id   b1fbd44b7809a28b6f7e923773bc0b78
#
_cell.length_a   1.000
_cell.length_b   1.000
_cell.length_c   1.000
_cell.angle_alpha   90.00
_cell.angle_beta   90.00
_cell.angle_gamma   90.00
#
_symmetry.space_group_name_H-M   'P 1'
#
loop_
_entity.id
_entity.type
_entity.pdbx_description
1 polymer ?
#
loop_
_entity_poly.entity_id
_entity_poly.type
_entity_poly.pdbx_seq_one_letter_code
_entity_poly.pdbx_strand_id
1 'polypeptide(L)'
;MGQILSEQQLLDAVTRDRAAGRTIAFANGCFDLLHVGHVRYLQAAAKEAERLVVAVNDDPSATALKGRGRPIIAAADRAELVAGLRGVDYVTLFSDPNVERLLRLLKPDVHCKGTDYSVDTVPERAVVRAYGGRIAIVGDAKSHSTRDLVARLQRG
;
A
#
# COMPACT_ATOMS: atom_id res chain seq x y z
N MET A 1 -4.60 12.82 -9.93
CA MET A 1 -3.92 12.80 -8.64
C MET A 1 -4.80 12.09 -7.61
N GLY A 2 -4.22 11.24 -6.78
CA GLY A 2 -4.94 10.54 -5.73
C GLY A 2 -5.38 11.47 -4.59
N GLN A 3 -6.45 11.08 -3.91
CA GLN A 3 -6.97 11.82 -2.76
C GLN A 3 -6.44 11.22 -1.46
N ILE A 4 -5.93 12.07 -0.58
CA ILE A 4 -5.51 11.65 0.76
C ILE A 4 -6.72 11.77 1.68
N LEU A 5 -7.18 10.66 2.23
CA LEU A 5 -8.44 10.55 2.96
C LEU A 5 -8.22 10.00 4.36
N SER A 6 -9.04 10.44 5.32
CA SER A 6 -9.18 9.75 6.59
C SER A 6 -9.80 8.37 6.37
N GLU A 7 -9.74 7.52 7.37
CA GLU A 7 -10.33 6.18 7.29
C GLU A 7 -11.83 6.23 6.97
N GLN A 8 -12.58 7.13 7.62
CA GLN A 8 -14.01 7.28 7.37
C GLN A 8 -14.30 7.80 5.95
N GLN A 9 -13.54 8.79 5.50
CA GLN A 9 -13.68 9.30 4.13
C GLN A 9 -13.36 8.22 3.11
N LEU A 10 -12.34 7.40 3.38
CA LEU A 10 -11.98 6.28 2.52
C LEU A 10 -13.09 5.23 2.45
N LEU A 11 -13.66 4.86 3.59
CA LEU A 11 -14.78 3.92 3.65
C LEU A 11 -15.96 4.43 2.84
N ASP A 12 -16.29 5.72 2.97
CA ASP A 12 -17.37 6.35 2.20
C ASP A 12 -17.08 6.32 0.69
N ALA A 13 -15.84 6.62 0.28
CA ALA A 13 -15.43 6.62 -1.12
C ALA A 13 -15.51 5.21 -1.73
N VAL A 14 -15.00 4.21 -1.01
CA VAL A 14 -15.04 2.80 -1.45
C VAL A 14 -16.49 2.30 -1.54
N THR A 15 -17.34 2.68 -0.59
CA THR A 15 -18.75 2.32 -0.61
C THR A 15 -19.45 2.90 -1.84
N ARG A 16 -19.19 4.17 -2.17
CA ARG A 16 -19.73 4.80 -3.38
C ARG A 16 -19.25 4.11 -4.65
N ASP A 17 -17.97 3.79 -4.72
CA ASP A 17 -17.40 3.10 -5.89
C ASP A 17 -18.05 1.73 -6.09
N ARG A 18 -18.23 0.96 -5.03
CA ARG A 18 -18.90 -0.34 -5.11
C ARG A 18 -20.35 -0.21 -5.54
N ALA A 19 -21.08 0.77 -5.03
CA ALA A 19 -22.45 1.03 -5.45
C ALA A 19 -22.53 1.36 -6.94
N ALA A 20 -21.47 1.94 -7.51
CA ALA A 20 -21.35 2.21 -8.95
C ALA A 20 -20.79 1.00 -9.74
N GLY A 21 -20.61 -0.14 -9.11
CA GLY A 21 -20.12 -1.37 -9.76
C GLY A 21 -18.61 -1.44 -9.94
N ARG A 22 -17.82 -0.56 -9.31
CA ARG A 22 -16.37 -0.54 -9.46
C ARG A 22 -15.70 -1.53 -8.53
N THR A 23 -14.62 -2.14 -9.02
CA THR A 23 -13.76 -3.03 -8.25
C THR A 23 -12.63 -2.26 -7.58
N ILE A 24 -12.14 -2.78 -6.44
CA ILE A 24 -11.17 -2.11 -5.58
C ILE A 24 -9.94 -2.99 -5.40
N ALA A 25 -8.77 -2.43 -5.73
CA ALA A 25 -7.47 -3.00 -5.38
C ALA A 25 -6.90 -2.27 -4.17
N PHE A 26 -6.13 -2.97 -3.35
CA PHE A 26 -5.53 -2.45 -2.13
C PHE A 26 -4.05 -2.80 -2.10
N ALA A 27 -3.21 -1.81 -1.83
CA ALA A 27 -1.78 -1.97 -1.61
C ALA A 27 -1.40 -1.25 -0.32
N ASN A 28 -0.33 -1.69 0.34
CA ASN A 28 0.12 -1.06 1.57
C ASN A 28 1.64 -1.10 1.69
N GLY A 29 2.18 -0.19 2.48
CA GLY A 29 3.61 -0.13 2.76
C GLY A 29 4.01 1.15 3.48
N CYS A 30 5.30 1.24 3.82
CA CYS A 30 5.88 2.45 4.40
C CYS A 30 6.15 3.51 3.35
N PHE A 31 6.57 3.12 2.18
CA PHE A 31 6.89 4.02 1.04
C PHE A 31 7.86 5.13 1.45
N ASP A 32 8.86 4.78 2.24
CA ASP A 32 9.91 5.71 2.64
C ASP A 32 11.00 5.72 1.56
N LEU A 33 11.41 6.91 1.12
CA LEU A 33 12.33 7.09 -0.01
C LEU A 33 11.86 6.33 -1.24
N LEU A 34 10.84 6.86 -1.91
CA LEU A 34 10.28 6.23 -3.11
C LEU A 34 11.36 5.99 -4.17
N HIS A 35 11.35 4.79 -4.74
CA HIS A 35 12.21 4.39 -5.85
C HIS A 35 11.38 3.72 -6.94
N VAL A 36 12.01 3.39 -8.06
CA VAL A 36 11.31 2.84 -9.23
C VAL A 36 10.55 1.55 -8.91
N GLY A 37 11.05 0.75 -7.97
CA GLY A 37 10.37 -0.47 -7.54
C GLY A 37 8.99 -0.19 -6.93
N HIS A 38 8.88 0.87 -6.12
CA HIS A 38 7.59 1.30 -5.57
C HIS A 38 6.63 1.76 -6.68
N VAL A 39 7.13 2.53 -7.63
CA VAL A 39 6.34 3.03 -8.76
C VAL A 39 5.78 1.86 -9.58
N ARG A 40 6.63 0.91 -9.94
CA ARG A 40 6.24 -0.27 -10.71
C ARG A 40 5.24 -1.15 -9.97
N TYR A 41 5.46 -1.33 -8.68
CA TYR A 41 4.53 -2.06 -7.81
C TYR A 41 3.14 -1.41 -7.82
N LEU A 42 3.06 -0.12 -7.54
CA LEU A 42 1.77 0.59 -7.46
C LEU A 42 1.08 0.72 -8.82
N GLN A 43 1.84 0.91 -9.90
CA GLN A 43 1.26 0.95 -11.24
C GLN A 43 0.73 -0.44 -11.67
N ALA A 44 1.41 -1.51 -11.29
CA ALA A 44 0.92 -2.86 -11.53
C ALA A 44 -0.32 -3.17 -10.68
N ALA A 45 -0.35 -2.73 -9.42
CA ALA A 45 -1.51 -2.86 -8.55
C ALA A 45 -2.74 -2.13 -9.13
N ALA A 46 -2.53 -0.94 -9.71
CA ALA A 46 -3.60 -0.15 -10.31
C ALA A 46 -4.30 -0.85 -11.50
N LYS A 47 -3.61 -1.79 -12.14
CA LYS A 47 -4.18 -2.56 -13.25
C LYS A 47 -5.08 -3.71 -12.80
N GLU A 48 -5.06 -4.05 -11.51
CA GLU A 48 -5.81 -5.19 -10.98
C GLU A 48 -7.29 -4.89 -10.75
N ALA A 49 -7.66 -3.60 -10.66
CA ALA A 49 -9.04 -3.20 -10.43
C ALA A 49 -9.27 -1.76 -10.96
N GLU A 50 -10.49 -1.30 -10.85
CA GLU A 50 -10.86 0.03 -11.36
C GLU A 50 -10.45 1.17 -10.43
N ARG A 51 -10.26 0.88 -9.15
CA ARG A 51 -9.76 1.84 -8.14
C ARG A 51 -8.62 1.22 -7.36
N LEU A 52 -7.61 2.02 -7.06
CA LEU A 52 -6.49 1.62 -6.20
C LEU A 52 -6.48 2.44 -4.92
N VAL A 53 -6.57 1.74 -3.80
CA VAL A 53 -6.35 2.27 -2.45
C VAL A 53 -4.94 1.94 -2.02
N VAL A 54 -4.20 2.92 -1.52
CA VAL A 54 -2.87 2.71 -0.94
C VAL A 54 -2.89 3.13 0.53
N ALA A 55 -2.64 2.19 1.42
CA ALA A 55 -2.49 2.45 2.85
C ALA A 55 -1.01 2.63 3.19
N VAL A 56 -0.66 3.75 3.79
CA VAL A 56 0.71 4.14 4.11
C VAL A 56 0.89 4.10 5.62
N ASN A 57 1.91 3.39 6.10
CA ASN A 57 2.24 3.37 7.52
C ASN A 57 2.54 4.78 8.03
N ASP A 58 1.95 5.17 9.15
CA ASP A 58 2.32 6.41 9.82
C ASP A 58 3.75 6.31 10.40
N ASP A 59 4.26 7.38 10.99
CA ASP A 59 5.65 7.38 11.46
C ASP A 59 5.89 6.36 12.58
N PRO A 60 5.05 6.26 13.63
CA PRO A 60 5.27 5.25 14.66
C PRO A 60 5.23 3.80 14.14
N SER A 61 4.29 3.47 13.27
CA SER A 61 4.19 2.11 12.72
C SER A 61 5.32 1.80 11.76
N ALA A 62 5.78 2.78 10.98
CA ALA A 62 6.96 2.63 10.13
C ALA A 62 8.22 2.40 10.95
N THR A 63 8.40 3.13 12.06
CA THR A 63 9.53 2.93 12.99
C THR A 63 9.50 1.51 13.58
N ALA A 64 8.33 1.03 13.98
CA ALA A 64 8.18 -0.32 14.52
C ALA A 64 8.59 -1.40 13.52
N LEU A 65 8.33 -1.18 12.21
CA LEU A 65 8.67 -2.13 11.15
C LEU A 65 10.11 -2.02 10.67
N LYS A 66 10.63 -0.80 10.55
CA LYS A 66 11.93 -0.52 9.89
C LYS A 66 13.07 -0.29 10.87
N GLY A 67 12.76 0.06 12.11
CA GLY A 67 13.73 0.31 13.14
C GLY A 67 14.03 1.79 13.37
N ARG A 68 14.93 2.02 14.33
CA ARG A 68 15.31 3.36 14.77
C ARG A 68 15.91 4.18 13.62
N GLY A 69 15.57 5.46 13.58
CA GLY A 69 16.01 6.36 12.51
C GLY A 69 15.14 6.31 11.26
N ARG A 70 14.09 5.52 11.27
CA ARG A 70 13.13 5.41 10.15
C ARG A 70 11.73 5.78 10.63
N PRO A 71 10.84 6.39 9.81
CA PRO A 71 11.11 6.73 8.42
C PRO A 71 12.00 7.98 8.30
N ILE A 72 12.59 8.16 7.12
CA ILE A 72 13.37 9.35 6.80
C ILE A 72 12.44 10.49 6.39
N ILE A 73 11.39 10.16 5.66
CA ILE A 73 10.38 11.12 5.18
C ILE A 73 9.12 11.00 6.05
N ALA A 74 8.61 12.13 6.52
CA ALA A 74 7.41 12.17 7.37
C ALA A 74 6.18 11.61 6.64
N ALA A 75 5.25 11.01 7.39
CA ALA A 75 4.07 10.34 6.86
C ALA A 75 3.25 11.20 5.90
N ALA A 76 3.02 12.47 6.24
CA ALA A 76 2.24 13.38 5.39
C ALA A 76 2.89 13.56 4.02
N ASP A 77 4.21 13.70 3.98
CA ASP A 77 4.95 13.85 2.73
C ASP A 77 4.98 12.55 1.93
N ARG A 78 5.12 11.41 2.61
CA ARG A 78 5.06 10.08 1.95
C ARG A 78 3.69 9.84 1.32
N ALA A 79 2.62 10.19 2.02
CA ALA A 79 1.27 10.09 1.48
C ALA A 79 1.07 10.97 0.25
N GLU A 80 1.59 12.20 0.28
CA GLU A 80 1.52 13.13 -0.84
C GLU A 80 2.28 12.62 -2.06
N LEU A 81 3.49 12.09 -1.86
CA LEU A 81 4.29 11.49 -2.93
C LEU A 81 3.55 10.30 -3.57
N VAL A 82 2.97 9.42 -2.76
CA VAL A 82 2.20 8.28 -3.27
C VAL A 82 0.95 8.75 -4.03
N ALA A 83 0.23 9.75 -3.50
CA ALA A 83 -0.95 10.31 -4.14
C ALA A 83 -0.63 10.96 -5.51
N GLY A 84 0.60 11.40 -5.69
CA GLY A 84 1.08 11.97 -6.96
C GLY A 84 1.38 10.93 -8.04
N LEU A 85 1.40 9.65 -7.72
CA LEU A 85 1.69 8.61 -8.68
C LEU A 85 0.47 8.29 -9.53
N ARG A 86 0.73 8.06 -10.83
CA ARG A 86 -0.33 7.67 -11.76
C ARG A 86 -0.97 6.35 -11.34
N GLY A 87 -2.29 6.30 -11.36
CA GLY A 87 -3.06 5.11 -11.06
C GLY A 87 -3.50 4.98 -9.60
N VAL A 88 -2.97 5.80 -8.69
CA VAL A 88 -3.39 5.84 -7.30
C VAL A 88 -4.64 6.72 -7.18
N ASP A 89 -5.73 6.16 -6.67
CA ASP A 89 -6.99 6.89 -6.49
C ASP A 89 -7.16 7.43 -5.07
N TYR A 90 -6.88 6.61 -4.05
CA TYR A 90 -7.04 6.97 -2.65
C TYR A 90 -5.82 6.58 -1.84
N VAL A 91 -5.42 7.46 -0.93
CA VAL A 91 -4.32 7.21 0.02
C VAL A 91 -4.84 7.45 1.43
N THR A 92 -4.49 6.58 2.36
CA THR A 92 -4.80 6.76 3.78
C THR A 92 -3.57 6.41 4.63
N LEU A 93 -3.43 7.06 5.76
CA LEU A 93 -2.43 6.71 6.77
C LEU A 93 -3.04 5.73 7.76
N PHE A 94 -2.25 4.78 8.24
CA PHE A 94 -2.68 3.84 9.26
C PHE A 94 -1.57 3.58 10.27
N SER A 95 -1.96 3.26 11.51
CA SER A 95 -1.05 3.04 12.63
C SER A 95 -1.05 1.62 13.17
N ASP A 96 -1.90 0.75 12.64
CA ASP A 96 -2.00 -0.64 13.07
C ASP A 96 -0.70 -1.41 12.75
N PRO A 97 -0.37 -2.47 13.50
CA PRO A 97 0.83 -3.28 13.23
C PRO A 97 0.75 -4.04 11.90
N ASN A 98 -0.45 -4.24 11.35
CA ASN A 98 -0.68 -4.86 10.05
C ASN A 98 -1.96 -4.29 9.43
N VAL A 99 -2.33 -4.73 8.24
CA VAL A 99 -3.51 -4.19 7.52
C VAL A 99 -4.78 -5.04 7.65
N GLU A 100 -4.78 -6.04 8.53
CA GLU A 100 -5.94 -6.94 8.65
C GLU A 100 -7.24 -6.21 8.98
N ARG A 101 -7.20 -5.25 9.91
CA ARG A 101 -8.38 -4.46 10.29
C ARG A 101 -8.90 -3.65 9.11
N LEU A 102 -8.01 -2.98 8.36
CA LEU A 102 -8.39 -2.24 7.17
C LEU A 102 -8.96 -3.13 6.09
N LEU A 103 -8.38 -4.31 5.89
CA LEU A 103 -8.89 -5.28 4.92
C LEU A 103 -10.30 -5.76 5.29
N ARG A 104 -10.55 -6.02 6.57
CA ARG A 104 -11.90 -6.40 7.04
C ARG A 104 -12.90 -5.26 6.88
N LEU A 105 -12.46 -4.03 7.08
CA LEU A 105 -13.31 -2.84 6.97
C LEU A 105 -13.67 -2.55 5.51
N LEU A 106 -12.67 -2.52 4.64
CA LEU A 106 -12.82 -2.10 3.24
C LEU A 106 -13.21 -3.25 2.31
N LYS A 107 -12.80 -4.46 2.62
CA LYS A 107 -13.02 -5.68 1.83
C LYS A 107 -12.67 -5.47 0.35
N PRO A 108 -11.44 -5.04 0.03
CA PRO A 108 -11.04 -4.85 -1.36
C PRO A 108 -11.11 -6.16 -2.13
N ASP A 109 -11.47 -6.09 -3.40
CA ASP A 109 -11.57 -7.27 -4.27
C ASP A 109 -10.21 -7.93 -4.45
N VAL A 110 -9.14 -7.12 -4.48
CA VAL A 110 -7.77 -7.60 -4.69
C VAL A 110 -6.85 -6.96 -3.66
N HIS A 111 -6.11 -7.79 -2.92
CA HIS A 111 -4.98 -7.33 -2.10
C HIS A 111 -3.68 -7.57 -2.86
N CYS A 112 -2.98 -6.51 -3.22
CA CYS A 112 -1.77 -6.57 -4.01
C CYS A 112 -0.54 -6.59 -3.10
N LYS A 113 0.37 -7.54 -3.37
CA LYS A 113 1.65 -7.65 -2.67
C LYS A 113 2.77 -7.70 -3.68
N GLY A 114 3.97 -7.30 -3.25
CA GLY A 114 5.17 -7.36 -4.09
C GLY A 114 5.71 -8.77 -4.25
N THR A 115 6.70 -8.92 -5.13
CA THR A 115 7.27 -10.21 -5.52
C THR A 115 8.11 -10.89 -4.44
N ASP A 116 8.30 -10.27 -3.28
CA ASP A 116 8.87 -10.92 -2.07
C ASP A 116 7.97 -12.03 -1.56
N TYR A 117 6.68 -11.99 -1.92
CA TYR A 117 5.67 -12.93 -1.48
C TYR A 117 5.20 -13.79 -2.64
N SER A 118 4.68 -14.97 -2.30
CA SER A 118 3.80 -15.74 -3.17
C SER A 118 2.39 -15.68 -2.58
N VAL A 119 1.38 -16.11 -3.34
CA VAL A 119 -0.01 -16.13 -2.85
C VAL A 119 -0.11 -16.88 -1.52
N ASP A 120 0.66 -17.95 -1.35
CA ASP A 120 0.62 -18.80 -0.15
C ASP A 120 1.42 -18.25 1.03
N THR A 121 2.29 -17.26 0.81
CA THR A 121 3.13 -16.68 1.88
C THR A 121 2.65 -15.31 2.37
N VAL A 122 1.61 -14.73 1.76
CA VAL A 122 1.05 -13.44 2.21
C VAL A 122 0.42 -13.63 3.59
N PRO A 123 0.85 -12.86 4.62
CA PRO A 123 0.35 -13.04 5.97
C PRO A 123 -1.16 -12.86 6.10
N GLU A 124 -1.75 -11.95 5.33
CA GLU A 124 -3.17 -11.60 5.41
C GLU A 124 -4.07 -12.44 4.51
N ARG A 125 -3.55 -13.50 3.87
CA ARG A 125 -4.30 -14.29 2.89
C ARG A 125 -5.59 -14.91 3.45
N ALA A 126 -5.57 -15.33 4.71
CA ALA A 126 -6.76 -15.91 5.34
C ALA A 126 -7.87 -14.88 5.49
N VAL A 127 -7.52 -13.65 5.88
CA VAL A 127 -8.48 -12.53 6.01
C VAL A 127 -9.09 -12.19 4.65
N VAL A 128 -8.26 -12.07 3.62
CA VAL A 128 -8.71 -11.74 2.26
C VAL A 128 -9.65 -12.81 1.72
N ARG A 129 -9.29 -14.08 1.87
CA ARG A 129 -10.12 -15.20 1.42
C ARG A 129 -11.44 -15.27 2.17
N ALA A 130 -11.43 -14.96 3.47
CA ALA A 130 -12.63 -15.03 4.32
C ALA A 130 -13.75 -14.10 3.85
N TYR A 131 -13.43 -12.93 3.29
CA TYR A 131 -14.44 -12.01 2.76
C TYR A 131 -14.66 -12.14 1.24
N GLY A 132 -14.00 -13.12 0.59
CA GLY A 132 -14.20 -13.39 -0.85
C GLY A 132 -13.27 -12.62 -1.79
N GLY A 133 -12.24 -11.99 -1.27
CA GLY A 133 -11.21 -11.32 -2.08
C GLY A 133 -10.14 -12.27 -2.59
N ARG A 134 -9.23 -11.75 -3.40
CA ARG A 134 -8.07 -12.48 -3.92
C ARG A 134 -6.77 -11.75 -3.65
N ILE A 135 -5.66 -12.49 -3.68
CA ILE A 135 -4.31 -11.95 -3.59
C ILE A 135 -3.74 -11.85 -5.01
N ALA A 136 -3.10 -10.73 -5.33
CA ALA A 136 -2.32 -10.57 -6.56
C ALA A 136 -0.87 -10.24 -6.20
N ILE A 137 0.07 -10.96 -6.77
CA ILE A 137 1.49 -10.66 -6.64
C ILE A 137 1.87 -9.83 -7.85
N VAL A 138 2.30 -8.60 -7.63
CA VAL A 138 2.49 -7.61 -8.70
C VAL A 138 3.83 -6.90 -8.59
N GLY A 139 4.25 -6.29 -9.70
CA GLY A 139 5.49 -5.55 -9.80
C GLY A 139 6.64 -6.41 -10.33
N ASP A 140 7.82 -5.80 -10.39
CA ASP A 140 9.03 -6.46 -10.88
C ASP A 140 9.66 -7.34 -9.80
N ALA A 141 10.51 -8.26 -10.23
CA ALA A 141 11.44 -8.93 -9.33
C ALA A 141 12.24 -7.89 -8.56
N LYS A 142 12.42 -8.11 -7.25
CA LYS A 142 12.99 -7.11 -6.36
C LYS A 142 14.48 -6.90 -6.64
N SER A 143 14.80 -5.80 -7.31
CA SER A 143 16.18 -5.35 -7.56
C SER A 143 16.46 -4.00 -6.88
N HIS A 144 15.44 -3.38 -6.29
CA HIS A 144 15.54 -2.07 -5.63
C HIS A 144 14.89 -2.13 -4.26
N SER A 145 15.50 -1.49 -3.26
CA SER A 145 14.91 -1.33 -1.94
C SER A 145 15.35 -0.03 -1.30
N THR A 146 14.52 0.51 -0.42
CA THR A 146 14.86 1.68 0.40
C THR A 146 16.06 1.38 1.29
N ARG A 147 16.15 0.15 1.81
CA ARG A 147 17.28 -0.29 2.64
C ARG A 147 18.60 -0.20 1.87
N ASP A 148 18.62 -0.62 0.60
CA ASP A 148 19.80 -0.53 -0.26
C ASP A 148 20.20 0.92 -0.51
N LEU A 149 19.23 1.80 -0.79
CA LEU A 149 19.48 3.23 -0.98
C LEU A 149 20.10 3.87 0.25
N VAL A 150 19.54 3.59 1.43
CA VAL A 150 20.06 4.11 2.71
C VAL A 150 21.48 3.59 2.94
N ALA A 151 21.74 2.30 2.69
CA ALA A 151 23.06 1.71 2.84
C ALA A 151 24.10 2.38 1.92
N ARG A 152 23.73 2.67 0.67
CA ARG A 152 24.60 3.38 -0.28
C ARG A 152 24.92 4.78 0.19
N LEU A 153 23.94 5.52 0.68
CA LEU A 153 24.12 6.87 1.21
C LEU A 153 25.06 6.88 2.43
N GLN A 154 24.96 5.88 3.29
CA GLN A 154 25.83 5.77 4.47
C GLN A 154 27.27 5.41 4.11
N ARG A 155 27.50 4.68 3.02
CA ARG A 155 28.82 4.32 2.52
C ARG A 155 29.50 5.42 1.71
N GLY A 156 28.71 6.29 1.13
CA GLY A 156 29.20 7.43 0.34
C GLY A 156 29.69 8.53 1.20
#